data_ec200730a14242f645bc9efa12ba3667
#
_entry.id   ec200730a14242f645bc9efa12ba3667
#
_cell.length_a   1.000
_cell.length_b   1.000
_cell.length_c   1.000
_cell.angle_alpha   90.00
_cell.angle_beta   90.00
_cell.angle_gamma   90.00
#
_symmetry.space_group_name_H-M   'P 1'
#
loop_
_entity.id
_entity.type
_entity.pdbx_description
1 polymer ?
#
loop_
_entity_poly.entity_id
_entity_poly.type
_entity_poly.pdbx_seq_one_letter_code
_entity_poly.pdbx_strand_id
1 'polypeptide(L)'
;MIEFYINGQQVDVQIEDEQTIGDVLKSFESTCEENDAAVIGITVDNKLINAEIFDEEAAKPLGKDTKFEFSIVTKNDIKASFEKLSELFSELAAQMESVPVALQSGKNLEVSESIKKLADSIDQFCHIATLASLFPDTFNTSSLNGISFKDFFADFSPILKDFEDALQNNDTVMLGDLSEYEICPRLKEISKALKVIK
;
A
#
# COMPACT_ATOMS: atom_id res chain seq x y z
N MET A 1 7.15 34.36 -3.15
CA MET A 1 7.94 33.45 -4.05
C MET A 1 7.18 32.13 -4.10
N ILE A 2 6.99 31.56 -5.29
CA ILE A 2 6.31 30.27 -5.40
C ILE A 2 7.18 29.21 -4.74
N GLU A 3 6.57 28.37 -3.90
CA GLU A 3 7.26 27.33 -3.15
C GLU A 3 6.74 25.95 -3.55
N PHE A 4 7.66 25.00 -3.70
CA PHE A 4 7.34 23.62 -4.04
C PHE A 4 7.86 22.67 -2.99
N TYR A 5 7.01 21.72 -2.60
CA TYR A 5 7.35 20.64 -1.67
C TYR A 5 6.96 19.31 -2.29
N ILE A 6 7.87 18.34 -2.24
CA ILE A 6 7.61 16.95 -2.65
C ILE A 6 7.84 16.04 -1.43
N ASN A 7 6.81 15.31 -1.03
CA ASN A 7 6.85 14.45 0.16
C ASN A 7 7.38 15.18 1.41
N GLY A 8 7.00 16.46 1.56
CA GLY A 8 7.39 17.32 2.68
C GLY A 8 8.79 17.96 2.56
N GLN A 9 9.55 17.71 1.50
CA GLN A 9 10.84 18.33 1.25
C GLN A 9 10.71 19.46 0.25
N GLN A 10 11.28 20.63 0.58
CA GLN A 10 11.30 21.76 -0.33
C GLN A 10 12.23 21.47 -1.52
N VAL A 11 11.75 21.77 -2.71
CA VAL A 11 12.47 21.59 -3.97
C VAL A 11 12.49 22.90 -4.75
N ASP A 12 13.54 23.10 -5.56
CA ASP A 12 13.64 24.25 -6.44
C ASP A 12 13.07 23.87 -7.81
N VAL A 13 11.95 24.50 -8.19
CA VAL A 13 11.26 24.27 -9.47
C VAL A 13 11.20 25.60 -10.20
N GLN A 14 11.62 25.61 -11.46
CA GLN A 14 11.51 26.80 -12.32
C GLN A 14 10.12 26.83 -12.97
N ILE A 15 9.44 27.95 -12.82
CA ILE A 15 8.21 28.27 -13.55
C ILE A 15 8.62 28.97 -14.85
N GLU A 16 8.15 28.44 -15.97
CA GLU A 16 8.46 28.99 -17.30
C GLU A 16 7.27 29.80 -17.84
N ASP A 17 6.32 29.14 -18.45
CA ASP A 17 5.16 29.75 -19.13
C ASP A 17 3.82 29.50 -18.42
N GLU A 18 3.83 28.85 -17.26
CA GLU A 18 2.62 28.53 -16.51
C GLU A 18 1.90 29.79 -16.04
N GLN A 19 0.62 29.93 -16.43
CA GLN A 19 -0.23 31.08 -16.11
C GLN A 19 -1.26 30.76 -15.01
N THR A 20 -1.62 29.50 -14.88
CA THR A 20 -2.65 29.02 -13.96
C THR A 20 -2.07 27.94 -13.02
N ILE A 21 -2.80 27.67 -11.93
CA ILE A 21 -2.48 26.54 -11.06
C ILE A 21 -2.52 25.24 -11.87
N GLY A 22 -3.52 25.07 -12.76
CA GLY A 22 -3.66 23.90 -13.60
C GLY A 22 -2.50 23.66 -14.55
N ASP A 23 -1.87 24.73 -15.09
CA ASP A 23 -0.68 24.59 -15.92
C ASP A 23 0.47 23.98 -15.11
N VAL A 24 0.69 24.47 -13.89
CA VAL A 24 1.71 23.94 -12.98
C VAL A 24 1.45 22.48 -12.63
N LEU A 25 0.19 22.13 -12.29
CA LEU A 25 -0.17 20.76 -11.94
C LEU A 25 0.09 19.81 -13.12
N LYS A 26 -0.29 20.19 -14.33
CA LYS A 26 -0.08 19.39 -15.54
C LYS A 26 1.41 19.22 -15.89
N SER A 27 2.17 20.30 -15.80
CA SER A 27 3.62 20.27 -16.05
C SER A 27 4.34 19.36 -15.05
N PHE A 28 3.94 19.44 -13.78
CA PHE A 28 4.46 18.57 -12.72
C PHE A 28 4.09 17.10 -12.91
N GLU A 29 2.83 16.80 -13.28
CA GLU A 29 2.38 15.45 -13.56
C GLU A 29 3.17 14.82 -14.72
N SER A 30 3.35 15.56 -15.83
CA SER A 30 4.17 15.11 -16.96
C SER A 30 5.61 14.80 -16.54
N THR A 31 6.20 15.65 -15.68
CA THR A 31 7.55 15.43 -15.15
C THR A 31 7.61 14.19 -14.28
N CYS A 32 6.57 13.91 -13.47
CA CYS A 32 6.49 12.70 -12.67
C CYS A 32 6.41 11.46 -13.56
N GLU A 33 5.58 11.47 -14.60
CA GLU A 33 5.45 10.35 -15.54
C GLU A 33 6.78 10.02 -16.23
N GLU A 34 7.52 11.04 -16.69
CA GLU A 34 8.85 10.90 -17.29
C GLU A 34 9.90 10.30 -16.34
N ASN A 35 9.69 10.47 -15.03
CA ASN A 35 10.60 10.00 -13.97
C ASN A 35 10.07 8.77 -13.19
N ASP A 36 9.18 7.99 -13.80
CA ASP A 36 8.62 6.78 -13.19
C ASP A 36 7.95 7.04 -11.83
N ALA A 37 7.30 8.19 -11.68
CA ALA A 37 6.57 8.60 -10.50
C ALA A 37 5.09 8.90 -10.83
N ALA A 38 4.23 8.83 -9.82
CA ALA A 38 2.83 9.23 -9.91
C ALA A 38 2.48 10.16 -8.76
N VAL A 39 1.67 11.18 -9.06
CA VAL A 39 1.13 12.10 -8.04
C VAL A 39 -0.04 11.41 -7.34
N ILE A 40 0.02 11.30 -6.02
CA ILE A 40 -1.00 10.67 -5.18
C ILE A 40 -1.71 11.66 -4.25
N GLY A 41 -1.23 12.90 -4.18
CA GLY A 41 -1.86 13.96 -3.40
C GLY A 41 -1.34 15.32 -3.80
N ILE A 42 -2.23 16.31 -3.81
CA ILE A 42 -1.94 17.70 -4.18
C ILE A 42 -2.52 18.61 -3.11
N THR A 43 -1.73 19.52 -2.59
CA THR A 43 -2.18 20.62 -1.73
C THR A 43 -1.68 21.94 -2.30
N VAL A 44 -2.56 22.91 -2.44
CA VAL A 44 -2.24 24.27 -2.89
C VAL A 44 -2.68 25.26 -1.81
N ASP A 45 -1.75 26.09 -1.33
CA ASP A 45 -1.99 27.07 -0.26
C ASP A 45 -2.67 26.45 0.98
N ASN A 46 -2.20 25.28 1.41
CA ASN A 46 -2.75 24.44 2.51
C ASN A 46 -4.16 23.90 2.26
N LYS A 47 -4.68 23.96 1.03
CA LYS A 47 -5.95 23.38 0.65
C LYS A 47 -5.71 22.08 -0.13
N LEU A 48 -6.21 20.95 0.38
CA LEU A 48 -6.16 19.67 -0.32
C LEU A 48 -7.04 19.73 -1.57
N ILE A 49 -6.44 19.41 -2.73
CA ILE A 49 -7.14 19.38 -4.00
C ILE A 49 -7.63 17.95 -4.25
N ASN A 50 -8.94 17.79 -4.26
CA ASN A 50 -9.60 16.55 -4.63
C ASN A 50 -10.33 16.71 -5.97
N ALA A 51 -10.90 15.62 -6.50
CA ALA A 51 -11.59 15.62 -7.78
C ALA A 51 -12.76 16.61 -7.86
N GLU A 52 -13.42 16.89 -6.73
CA GLU A 52 -14.60 17.76 -6.70
C GLU A 52 -14.27 19.23 -6.94
N ILE A 53 -13.09 19.68 -6.46
CA ILE A 53 -12.68 21.09 -6.54
C ILE A 53 -11.56 21.31 -7.55
N PHE A 54 -11.06 20.24 -8.20
CA PHE A 54 -9.91 20.30 -9.09
C PHE A 54 -10.10 21.34 -10.20
N ASP A 55 -11.19 21.30 -10.93
CA ASP A 55 -11.42 22.21 -12.07
C ASP A 55 -11.49 23.66 -11.64
N GLU A 56 -12.11 23.96 -10.49
CA GLU A 56 -12.21 25.31 -9.93
C GLU A 56 -10.84 25.84 -9.51
N GLU A 57 -10.05 25.02 -8.80
CA GLU A 57 -8.73 25.42 -8.32
C GLU A 57 -7.72 25.51 -9.48
N ALA A 58 -7.76 24.60 -10.43
CA ALA A 58 -6.88 24.59 -11.61
C ALA A 58 -7.07 25.84 -12.49
N ALA A 59 -8.31 26.36 -12.59
CA ALA A 59 -8.60 27.56 -13.38
C ALA A 59 -8.09 28.87 -12.75
N LYS A 60 -7.66 28.87 -11.49
CA LYS A 60 -7.17 30.07 -10.81
C LYS A 60 -5.82 30.52 -11.40
N PRO A 61 -5.61 31.86 -11.53
CA PRO A 61 -4.33 32.38 -11.96
C PRO A 61 -3.24 32.04 -10.95
N LEU A 62 -2.03 31.80 -11.45
CA LEU A 62 -0.87 31.50 -10.61
C LEU A 62 -0.45 32.77 -9.83
N GLY A 63 -0.53 32.69 -8.51
CA GLY A 63 -0.10 33.76 -7.60
C GLY A 63 1.42 33.80 -7.43
N LYS A 64 1.95 34.97 -7.03
CA LYS A 64 3.40 35.14 -6.80
C LYS A 64 3.93 34.39 -5.57
N ASP A 65 3.05 34.05 -4.64
CA ASP A 65 3.39 33.44 -3.35
C ASP A 65 2.59 32.14 -3.13
N THR A 66 2.23 31.46 -4.23
CA THR A 66 1.51 30.17 -4.17
C THR A 66 2.44 29.06 -3.66
N LYS A 67 1.93 28.25 -2.74
CA LYS A 67 2.62 27.10 -2.18
C LYS A 67 2.02 25.80 -2.72
N PHE A 68 2.84 25.00 -3.37
CA PHE A 68 2.48 23.67 -3.84
C PHE A 68 3.10 22.58 -2.96
N GLU A 69 2.30 21.62 -2.54
CA GLU A 69 2.76 20.43 -1.83
C GLU A 69 2.25 19.19 -2.56
N PHE A 70 3.18 18.40 -3.07
CA PHE A 70 2.88 17.17 -3.79
C PHE A 70 3.27 15.96 -2.96
N SER A 71 2.38 14.99 -2.89
CA SER A 71 2.72 13.64 -2.48
C SER A 71 2.88 12.79 -3.73
N ILE A 72 4.03 12.15 -3.88
CA ILE A 72 4.33 11.28 -5.01
C ILE A 72 4.76 9.90 -4.52
N VAL A 73 4.58 8.92 -5.39
CA VAL A 73 5.14 7.58 -5.24
C VAL A 73 5.90 7.20 -6.50
N THR A 74 7.04 6.56 -6.36
CA THR A 74 7.84 6.08 -7.48
C THR A 74 7.67 4.56 -7.66
N LYS A 75 7.96 4.05 -8.86
CA LYS A 75 8.04 2.60 -9.10
C LYS A 75 9.02 1.91 -8.15
N ASN A 76 10.13 2.58 -7.82
CA ASN A 76 11.13 2.05 -6.90
C ASN A 76 10.62 1.96 -5.45
N ASP A 77 9.82 2.94 -4.99
CA ASP A 77 9.20 2.90 -3.66
C ASP A 77 8.23 1.71 -3.55
N ILE A 78 7.47 1.45 -4.61
CA ILE A 78 6.54 0.31 -4.66
C ILE A 78 7.31 -1.01 -4.64
N LYS A 79 8.37 -1.16 -5.45
CA LYS A 79 9.23 -2.35 -5.44
C LYS A 79 9.82 -2.61 -4.05
N ALA A 80 10.42 -1.58 -3.44
CA ALA A 80 10.98 -1.67 -2.09
C ALA A 80 9.91 -2.05 -1.04
N SER A 81 8.67 -1.56 -1.22
CA SER A 81 7.56 -1.91 -0.35
C SER A 81 7.12 -3.37 -0.51
N PHE A 82 7.07 -3.89 -1.74
CA PHE A 82 6.79 -5.31 -1.99
C PHE A 82 7.88 -6.23 -1.43
N GLU A 83 9.15 -5.85 -1.53
CA GLU A 83 10.25 -6.60 -0.91
C GLU A 83 10.09 -6.70 0.61
N LYS A 84 9.83 -5.57 1.28
CA LYS A 84 9.57 -5.52 2.73
C LYS A 84 8.36 -6.36 3.13
N LEU A 85 7.26 -6.26 2.37
CA LEU A 85 6.07 -7.07 2.60
C LEU A 85 6.34 -8.56 2.42
N SER A 86 7.16 -8.92 1.43
CA SER A 86 7.57 -10.32 1.24
C SER A 86 8.29 -10.89 2.46
N GLU A 87 9.22 -10.13 3.04
CA GLU A 87 9.94 -10.54 4.26
C GLU A 87 8.97 -10.65 5.43
N LEU A 88 8.10 -9.65 5.61
CA LEU A 88 7.11 -9.62 6.66
C LEU A 88 6.14 -10.82 6.59
N PHE A 89 5.62 -11.15 5.41
CA PHE A 89 4.76 -12.32 5.23
C PHE A 89 5.49 -13.64 5.48
N SER A 90 6.79 -13.71 5.16
CA SER A 90 7.60 -14.89 5.50
C SER A 90 7.75 -15.07 7.01
N GLU A 91 7.99 -13.99 7.76
CA GLU A 91 8.07 -13.99 9.22
C GLU A 91 6.72 -14.35 9.85
N LEU A 92 5.62 -13.74 9.35
CA LEU A 92 4.28 -14.05 9.82
C LEU A 92 3.88 -15.50 9.54
N ALA A 93 4.29 -16.07 8.42
CA ALA A 93 4.06 -17.50 8.15
C ALA A 93 4.69 -18.39 9.22
N ALA A 94 5.92 -18.09 9.65
CA ALA A 94 6.57 -18.83 10.72
C ALA A 94 5.87 -18.63 12.08
N GLN A 95 5.36 -17.43 12.35
CA GLN A 95 4.57 -17.16 13.56
C GLN A 95 3.24 -17.93 13.54
N MET A 96 2.52 -17.94 12.41
CA MET A 96 1.26 -18.70 12.28
C MET A 96 1.47 -20.20 12.44
N GLU A 97 2.57 -20.75 11.92
CA GLU A 97 2.95 -22.16 12.10
C GLU A 97 3.17 -22.52 13.58
N SER A 98 3.55 -21.56 14.42
CA SER A 98 3.79 -21.75 15.86
C SER A 98 2.56 -21.52 16.75
N VAL A 99 1.47 -20.97 16.22
CA VAL A 99 0.25 -20.64 16.96
C VAL A 99 -0.32 -21.83 17.75
N PRO A 100 -0.45 -23.07 17.20
CA PRO A 100 -0.98 -24.19 17.95
C PRO A 100 -0.18 -24.47 19.23
N VAL A 101 1.15 -24.44 19.14
CA VAL A 101 2.04 -24.67 20.30
C VAL A 101 1.96 -23.52 21.31
N ALA A 102 1.86 -22.28 20.83
CA ALA A 102 1.71 -21.09 21.67
C ALA A 102 0.39 -21.15 22.48
N LEU A 103 -0.71 -21.52 21.84
CA LEU A 103 -2.01 -21.69 22.49
C LEU A 103 -1.99 -22.78 23.57
N GLN A 104 -1.40 -23.95 23.26
CA GLN A 104 -1.24 -25.05 24.23
C GLN A 104 -0.37 -24.64 25.43
N SER A 105 0.58 -23.74 25.21
CA SER A 105 1.50 -23.23 26.25
C SER A 105 0.94 -22.02 27.01
N GLY A 106 -0.29 -21.58 26.73
CA GLY A 106 -0.95 -20.44 27.37
C GLY A 106 -0.38 -19.07 26.95
N LYS A 107 0.35 -18.97 25.83
CA LYS A 107 0.97 -17.75 25.33
C LYS A 107 0.00 -16.91 24.48
N ASN A 108 -1.18 -16.66 25.03
CA ASN A 108 -2.27 -15.98 24.31
C ASN A 108 -1.91 -14.57 23.85
N LEU A 109 -1.01 -13.87 24.57
CA LEU A 109 -0.57 -12.54 24.17
C LEU A 109 0.26 -12.59 22.88
N GLU A 110 1.20 -13.54 22.77
CA GLU A 110 2.01 -13.71 21.55
C GLU A 110 1.13 -14.03 20.32
N VAL A 111 0.09 -14.83 20.52
CA VAL A 111 -0.90 -15.15 19.46
C VAL A 111 -1.67 -13.90 19.04
N SER A 112 -2.17 -13.12 20.00
CA SER A 112 -2.92 -11.88 19.72
C SER A 112 -2.06 -10.86 18.97
N GLU A 113 -0.78 -10.72 19.35
CA GLU A 113 0.15 -9.83 18.64
C GLU A 113 0.42 -10.28 17.19
N SER A 114 0.54 -11.60 16.97
CA SER A 114 0.71 -12.16 15.63
C SER A 114 -0.52 -11.94 14.74
N ILE A 115 -1.72 -12.07 15.30
CA ILE A 115 -2.98 -11.79 14.60
C ILE A 115 -3.07 -10.31 14.20
N LYS A 116 -2.75 -9.41 15.13
CA LYS A 116 -2.73 -7.97 14.83
C LYS A 116 -1.75 -7.64 13.71
N LYS A 117 -0.53 -8.18 13.77
CA LYS A 117 0.47 -8.00 12.71
C LYS A 117 -0.01 -8.53 11.36
N LEU A 118 -0.72 -9.65 11.36
CA LEU A 118 -1.31 -10.21 10.13
C LEU A 118 -2.31 -9.22 9.52
N ALA A 119 -3.26 -8.70 10.31
CA ALA A 119 -4.24 -7.73 9.84
C ALA A 119 -3.57 -6.46 9.29
N ASP A 120 -2.65 -5.86 10.05
CA ASP A 120 -1.90 -4.66 9.65
C ASP A 120 -1.12 -4.90 8.34
N SER A 121 -0.57 -6.11 8.15
CA SER A 121 0.20 -6.47 6.96
C SER A 121 -0.68 -6.65 5.72
N ILE A 122 -1.88 -7.18 5.89
CA ILE A 122 -2.86 -7.30 4.80
C ILE A 122 -3.33 -5.91 4.36
N ASP A 123 -3.64 -5.02 5.29
CA ASP A 123 -4.02 -3.64 4.99
C ASP A 123 -2.90 -2.91 4.24
N GLN A 124 -1.66 -3.06 4.71
CA GLN A 124 -0.49 -2.49 4.03
C GLN A 124 -0.33 -3.04 2.63
N PHE A 125 -0.50 -4.35 2.43
CA PHE A 125 -0.44 -4.96 1.10
C PHE A 125 -1.52 -4.37 0.17
N CYS A 126 -2.77 -4.28 0.63
CA CYS A 126 -3.86 -3.70 -0.17
C CYS A 126 -3.57 -2.26 -0.58
N HIS A 127 -3.01 -1.47 0.33
CA HIS A 127 -2.58 -0.10 0.03
C HIS A 127 -1.49 -0.06 -1.05
N ILE A 128 -0.41 -0.83 -0.90
CA ILE A 128 0.69 -0.88 -1.88
C ILE A 128 0.21 -1.44 -3.23
N ALA A 129 -0.66 -2.45 -3.25
CA ALA A 129 -1.25 -2.98 -4.47
C ALA A 129 -2.10 -1.92 -5.21
N THR A 130 -2.81 -1.07 -4.46
CA THR A 130 -3.54 0.07 -5.03
C THR A 130 -2.59 1.08 -5.67
N LEU A 131 -1.50 1.44 -5.00
CA LEU A 131 -0.47 2.33 -5.57
C LEU A 131 0.21 1.71 -6.80
N ALA A 132 0.49 0.41 -6.77
CA ALA A 132 1.07 -0.32 -7.90
C ALA A 132 0.19 -0.28 -9.15
N SER A 133 -1.14 -0.17 -8.99
CA SER A 133 -2.08 -0.05 -10.11
C SER A 133 -1.92 1.25 -10.92
N LEU A 134 -1.22 2.25 -10.36
CA LEU A 134 -0.87 3.49 -11.08
C LEU A 134 0.21 3.25 -12.16
N PHE A 135 0.91 2.12 -12.11
CA PHE A 135 1.97 1.74 -13.05
C PHE A 135 1.67 0.38 -13.71
N PRO A 136 0.60 0.26 -14.50
CA PRO A 136 0.12 -1.03 -15.03
C PRO A 136 1.14 -1.72 -15.96
N ASP A 137 1.98 -0.95 -16.64
CA ASP A 137 3.01 -1.49 -17.54
C ASP A 137 4.18 -2.14 -16.77
N THR A 138 4.42 -1.72 -15.54
CA THR A 138 5.51 -2.24 -14.70
C THR A 138 5.01 -3.32 -13.74
N PHE A 139 3.93 -3.02 -13.03
CA PHE A 139 3.34 -3.93 -12.06
C PHE A 139 2.12 -4.60 -12.69
N ASN A 140 2.36 -5.59 -13.54
CA ASN A 140 1.28 -6.47 -13.96
C ASN A 140 0.89 -7.33 -12.75
N THR A 141 0.24 -6.70 -11.78
CA THR A 141 -0.17 -7.25 -10.50
C THR A 141 -1.23 -8.36 -10.62
N SER A 142 -1.47 -8.80 -11.84
CA SER A 142 -2.56 -9.71 -12.10
C SER A 142 -2.29 -11.15 -11.72
N SER A 143 -1.08 -11.57 -11.34
CA SER A 143 -0.93 -12.97 -10.97
C SER A 143 0.15 -13.30 -9.94
N LEU A 144 -0.27 -13.82 -8.81
CA LEU A 144 0.45 -14.74 -7.95
C LEU A 144 0.49 -16.13 -8.62
N ASN A 145 1.61 -16.55 -9.21
CA ASN A 145 1.71 -17.88 -9.89
C ASN A 145 0.57 -18.17 -10.89
N GLY A 146 0.05 -17.13 -11.58
CA GLY A 146 -1.08 -17.27 -12.50
C GLY A 146 -2.45 -17.00 -11.88
N ILE A 147 -2.55 -16.75 -10.58
CA ILE A 147 -3.77 -16.35 -9.88
C ILE A 147 -3.71 -14.85 -9.65
N SER A 148 -4.76 -14.11 -9.98
CA SER A 148 -4.81 -12.68 -9.71
C SER A 148 -4.77 -12.39 -8.21
N PHE A 149 -4.21 -11.26 -7.81
CA PHE A 149 -4.32 -10.83 -6.40
C PHE A 149 -5.77 -10.77 -5.92
N LYS A 150 -6.68 -10.36 -6.79
CA LYS A 150 -8.11 -10.33 -6.50
C LYS A 150 -8.65 -11.72 -6.16
N ASP A 151 -8.30 -12.72 -6.95
CA ASP A 151 -8.76 -14.09 -6.73
C ASP A 151 -8.11 -14.71 -5.50
N PHE A 152 -6.82 -14.42 -5.26
CA PHE A 152 -6.14 -14.81 -4.03
C PHE A 152 -6.85 -14.28 -2.78
N PHE A 153 -7.17 -12.97 -2.75
CA PHE A 153 -7.87 -12.39 -1.60
C PHE A 153 -9.32 -12.82 -1.50
N ALA A 154 -10.00 -13.12 -2.61
CA ALA A 154 -11.34 -13.70 -2.59
C ALA A 154 -11.34 -15.09 -1.94
N ASP A 155 -10.29 -15.90 -2.19
CA ASP A 155 -10.09 -17.21 -1.54
C ASP A 155 -9.64 -17.08 -0.07
N PHE A 156 -8.80 -16.09 0.24
CA PHE A 156 -8.24 -15.91 1.58
C PHE A 156 -9.21 -15.24 2.57
N SER A 157 -10.06 -14.35 2.11
CA SER A 157 -10.99 -13.58 2.95
C SER A 157 -11.93 -14.43 3.81
N PRO A 158 -12.57 -15.51 3.31
CA PRO A 158 -13.37 -16.40 4.13
C PRO A 158 -12.58 -17.05 5.27
N ILE A 159 -11.34 -17.45 5.00
CA ILE A 159 -10.45 -18.08 5.98
C ILE A 159 -10.09 -17.10 7.11
N LEU A 160 -9.80 -15.85 6.75
CA LEU A 160 -9.55 -14.79 7.73
C LEU A 160 -10.78 -14.53 8.61
N LYS A 161 -11.97 -14.60 8.03
CA LYS A 161 -13.22 -14.46 8.77
C LYS A 161 -13.44 -15.62 9.73
N ASP A 162 -13.24 -16.85 9.26
CA ASP A 162 -13.36 -18.04 10.11
C ASP A 162 -12.34 -17.99 11.26
N PHE A 163 -11.14 -17.45 10.99
CA PHE A 163 -10.11 -17.26 12.00
C PHE A 163 -10.52 -16.19 13.05
N GLU A 164 -11.11 -15.09 12.61
CA GLU A 164 -11.66 -14.06 13.50
C GLU A 164 -12.80 -14.63 14.35
N ASP A 165 -13.73 -15.39 13.77
CA ASP A 165 -14.83 -16.03 14.47
C ASP A 165 -14.31 -17.05 15.52
N ALA A 166 -13.29 -17.84 15.19
CA ALA A 166 -12.64 -18.75 16.12
C ALA A 166 -11.98 -18.00 17.28
N LEU A 167 -11.35 -16.84 17.02
CA LEU A 167 -10.76 -15.99 18.05
C LEU A 167 -11.81 -15.43 18.99
N GLN A 168 -12.93 -14.92 18.46
CA GLN A 168 -14.03 -14.36 19.26
C GLN A 168 -14.68 -15.43 20.16
N ASN A 169 -14.77 -16.66 19.67
CA ASN A 169 -15.33 -17.81 20.40
C ASN A 169 -14.32 -18.51 21.33
N ASN A 170 -13.06 -18.06 21.37
CA ASN A 170 -11.95 -18.71 22.07
C ASN A 170 -11.78 -20.20 21.67
N ASP A 171 -12.07 -20.55 20.41
CA ASP A 171 -11.86 -21.88 19.86
C ASP A 171 -10.39 -22.08 19.49
N THR A 172 -9.62 -22.52 20.51
CA THR A 172 -8.16 -22.67 20.36
C THR A 172 -7.77 -23.80 19.39
N VAL A 173 -8.65 -24.78 19.19
CA VAL A 173 -8.41 -25.88 18.23
C VAL A 173 -8.54 -25.34 16.81
N MET A 174 -9.66 -24.68 16.52
CA MET A 174 -9.90 -24.10 15.19
C MET A 174 -8.88 -23.02 14.87
N LEU A 175 -8.49 -22.17 15.84
CA LEU A 175 -7.42 -21.18 15.69
C LEU A 175 -6.09 -21.83 15.28
N GLY A 176 -5.72 -22.93 15.94
CA GLY A 176 -4.52 -23.69 15.63
C GLY A 176 -4.55 -24.26 14.22
N ASP A 177 -5.63 -24.95 13.86
CA ASP A 177 -5.80 -25.61 12.56
C ASP A 177 -5.78 -24.57 11.41
N LEU A 178 -6.55 -23.48 11.53
CA LEU A 178 -6.57 -22.42 10.52
C LEU A 178 -5.21 -21.75 10.38
N SER A 179 -4.49 -21.48 11.48
CA SER A 179 -3.16 -20.88 11.45
C SER A 179 -2.17 -21.74 10.69
N GLU A 180 -2.11 -23.04 11.02
CA GLU A 180 -1.09 -23.97 10.49
C GLU A 180 -1.41 -24.40 9.05
N TYR A 181 -2.68 -24.78 8.79
CA TYR A 181 -3.02 -25.44 7.53
C TYR A 181 -3.59 -24.51 6.46
N GLU A 182 -4.12 -23.35 6.85
CA GLU A 182 -4.76 -22.44 5.90
C GLU A 182 -3.99 -21.12 5.74
N ILE A 183 -3.67 -20.43 6.86
CA ILE A 183 -3.05 -19.11 6.82
C ILE A 183 -1.54 -19.21 6.49
N CYS A 184 -0.80 -20.07 7.20
CA CYS A 184 0.64 -20.20 6.99
C CYS A 184 1.02 -20.55 5.53
N PRO A 185 0.39 -21.51 4.84
CA PRO A 185 0.71 -21.79 3.44
C PRO A 185 0.45 -20.60 2.51
N ARG A 186 -0.65 -19.87 2.70
CA ARG A 186 -1.00 -18.69 1.90
C ARG A 186 -0.03 -17.55 2.10
N LEU A 187 0.43 -17.32 3.33
CA LEU A 187 1.49 -16.33 3.62
C LEU A 187 2.82 -16.70 2.97
N LYS A 188 3.17 -17.99 2.95
CA LYS A 188 4.37 -18.49 2.25
C LYS A 188 4.24 -18.28 0.73
N GLU A 189 3.06 -18.44 0.17
CA GLU A 189 2.78 -18.26 -1.24
C GLU A 189 2.88 -16.79 -1.65
N ILE A 190 2.17 -15.88 -0.94
CA ILE A 190 2.23 -14.45 -1.22
C ILE A 190 3.64 -13.88 -1.04
N SER A 191 4.36 -14.29 0.00
CA SER A 191 5.76 -13.90 0.20
C SER A 191 6.63 -14.24 -1.01
N LYS A 192 6.53 -15.47 -1.53
CA LYS A 192 7.30 -15.88 -2.72
C LYS A 192 6.93 -15.08 -3.96
N ALA A 193 5.65 -14.79 -4.15
CA ALA A 193 5.19 -14.05 -5.31
C ALA A 193 5.66 -12.60 -5.29
N LEU A 194 5.64 -11.94 -4.13
CA LEU A 194 6.12 -10.57 -4.01
C LEU A 194 7.62 -10.43 -4.30
N LYS A 195 8.44 -11.45 -4.03
CA LYS A 195 9.88 -11.47 -4.38
C LYS A 195 10.16 -11.43 -5.88
N VAL A 196 9.21 -11.85 -6.70
CA VAL A 196 9.38 -11.97 -8.16
C VAL A 196 8.92 -10.70 -8.89
N ILE A 197 8.23 -9.79 -8.20
CA ILE A 197 7.82 -8.49 -8.74
C ILE A 197 9.08 -7.62 -8.92
N LYS A 198 9.52 -7.47 -10.18
CA LYS A 198 10.73 -6.72 -10.54
C LYS A 198 10.39 -5.37 -11.14
#